data_ab2fa635791a8c1d348bd5ea57859e49
#
_entry.id   ab2fa635791a8c1d348bd5ea57859e49
#
_cell.length_a   1.000
_cell.length_b   1.000
_cell.length_c   1.000
_cell.angle_alpha   90.00
_cell.angle_beta   90.00
_cell.angle_gamma   90.00
#
_symmetry.space_group_name_H-M   'P 1'
#
loop_
_entity.id
_entity.type
_entity.pdbx_description
1 polymer ?
#
loop_
_entity_poly.entity_id
_entity_poly.type
_entity_poly.pdbx_seq_one_letter_code
_entity_poly.pdbx_strand_id
1 'polypeptide(L)'
;RRVNCDSANLDKAVDAALEQVDAIQRYARTRGLDSLPDKLRETAELRMAHPELTLSQLSALFQPPITKSALNHRLRKLMELAGK
;
A
#
# COMPACT_ATOMS: atom_id res chain seq x y z
N ARG A 1 6.79 18.37 -11.87
CA ARG A 1 6.90 18.43 -11.25
C ARG A 1 7.32 18.83 -10.31
N ARG A 2 7.58 18.96 -9.76
CA ARG A 2 7.89 19.22 -8.90
C ARG A 2 8.57 19.66 -8.22
N VAL A 3 8.83 19.83 -7.81
CA VAL A 3 9.53 20.15 -7.20
C VAL A 3 9.82 20.45 -6.11
N ASN A 4 9.78 20.51 -5.45
CA ASN A 4 10.18 20.92 -4.43
C ASN A 4 10.77 20.43 -3.47
N CYS A 5 10.99 20.23 -2.94
CA CYS A 5 11.70 19.74 -2.33
C CYS A 5 12.06 19.89 -0.96
N ASP A 6 11.73 20.80 -0.34
CA ASP A 6 11.99 21.01 1.02
C ASP A 6 11.30 20.05 1.90
N SER A 7 10.32 19.35 1.47
CA SER A 7 9.62 18.34 2.23
C SER A 7 10.01 16.97 1.75
N ALA A 8 11.28 16.71 1.73
CA ALA A 8 11.78 15.46 1.17
C ALA A 8 11.16 14.23 1.83
N ASN A 9 10.97 14.28 3.15
CA ASN A 9 10.37 13.14 3.84
C ASN A 9 8.94 12.90 3.43
N LEU A 10 8.20 13.97 3.24
CA LEU A 10 6.83 13.87 2.79
C LEU A 10 6.76 13.33 1.37
N ASP A 11 7.64 13.83 0.52
CA ASP A 11 7.69 13.39 -0.86
C ASP A 11 8.00 11.91 -0.95
N LYS A 12 8.92 11.43 -0.15
CA LYS A 12 9.26 10.01 -0.14
C LYS A 12 8.07 9.16 0.29
N ALA A 13 7.34 9.62 1.29
CA ALA A 13 6.18 8.87 1.76
C ALA A 13 5.11 8.79 0.68
N VAL A 14 4.88 9.89 -0.01
CA VAL A 14 3.89 9.93 -1.08
C VAL A 14 4.34 9.05 -2.25
N ASP A 15 5.61 9.15 -2.62
CA ASP A 15 6.13 8.34 -3.72
C ASP A 15 6.01 6.86 -3.42
N ALA A 16 6.35 6.46 -2.21
CA ALA A 16 6.25 5.05 -1.83
C ALA A 16 4.81 4.58 -1.89
N ALA A 17 3.87 5.40 -1.44
CA ALA A 17 2.47 5.05 -1.48
C ALA A 17 1.98 4.89 -2.91
N LEU A 18 2.38 5.81 -3.78
CA LEU A 18 1.98 5.75 -5.18
C LEU A 18 2.55 4.53 -5.87
N GLU A 19 3.80 4.16 -5.57
CA GLU A 19 4.39 2.96 -6.12
C GLU A 19 3.62 1.72 -5.67
N GLN A 20 3.25 1.68 -4.41
CA GLN A 20 2.48 0.55 -3.88
C GLN A 20 1.12 0.45 -4.56
N VAL A 21 0.44 1.59 -4.69
CA VAL A 21 -0.86 1.60 -5.35
C VAL A 21 -0.73 1.14 -6.80
N ASP A 22 0.27 1.63 -7.51
CA ASP A 22 0.49 1.25 -8.89
C ASP A 22 0.73 -0.25 -9.03
N ALA A 23 1.57 -0.81 -8.17
CA ALA A 23 1.85 -2.24 -8.19
C ALA A 23 0.61 -3.05 -7.91
N ILE A 24 -0.19 -2.61 -6.95
CA ILE A 24 -1.43 -3.30 -6.60
C ILE A 24 -2.41 -3.25 -7.77
N GLN A 25 -2.52 -2.11 -8.43
CA GLN A 25 -3.40 -1.99 -9.59
C GLN A 25 -2.97 -2.91 -10.73
N ARG A 26 -1.68 -3.00 -10.96
CA ARG A 26 -1.18 -3.93 -11.98
C ARG A 26 -1.53 -5.36 -11.65
N TYR A 27 -1.34 -5.73 -10.38
CA TYR A 27 -1.67 -7.08 -9.95
C TYR A 27 -3.16 -7.35 -10.15
N ALA A 28 -3.99 -6.36 -9.81
CA ALA A 28 -5.43 -6.51 -9.96
C ALA A 28 -5.82 -6.71 -11.42
N ARG A 29 -5.12 -6.07 -12.33
CA ARG A 29 -5.41 -6.19 -13.76
C ARG A 29 -4.95 -7.52 -14.34
N THR A 30 -3.83 -8.03 -13.84
CA THR A 30 -3.25 -9.24 -14.41
C THR A 30 -3.78 -10.50 -13.76
N ARG A 31 -3.86 -10.51 -12.43
CA ARG A 31 -4.25 -11.71 -11.70
C ARG A 31 -5.54 -11.55 -10.93
N GLY A 32 -5.92 -10.30 -10.66
CA GLY A 32 -7.10 -10.02 -9.86
C GLY A 32 -6.84 -10.14 -8.37
N LEU A 33 -7.46 -9.25 -7.61
CA LEU A 33 -7.29 -9.24 -6.16
C LEU A 33 -7.90 -10.48 -5.51
N ASP A 34 -8.83 -11.13 -6.18
CA ASP A 34 -9.46 -12.33 -5.65
C ASP A 34 -8.48 -13.47 -5.44
N SER A 35 -7.35 -13.45 -6.14
CA SER A 35 -6.35 -14.50 -5.97
C SER A 35 -5.52 -14.30 -4.72
N LEU A 36 -5.67 -13.17 -4.04
CA LEU A 36 -4.94 -12.89 -2.80
C LEU A 36 -5.67 -13.46 -1.60
N PRO A 37 -4.91 -13.84 -0.55
CA PRO A 37 -5.56 -14.15 0.73
C PRO A 37 -6.35 -12.97 1.24
N ASP A 38 -7.39 -13.24 2.04
CA ASP A 38 -8.25 -12.18 2.55
C ASP A 38 -7.46 -11.03 3.17
N LYS A 39 -6.44 -11.36 3.95
CA LYS A 39 -5.65 -10.33 4.64
C LYS A 39 -4.93 -9.43 3.66
N LEU A 40 -4.34 -10.02 2.63
CA LEU A 40 -3.62 -9.23 1.63
C LEU A 40 -4.58 -8.47 0.74
N ARG A 41 -5.72 -9.07 0.42
CA ARG A 41 -6.73 -8.37 -0.38
C ARG A 41 -7.25 -7.15 0.34
N GLU A 42 -7.55 -7.28 1.63
CA GLU A 42 -7.98 -6.14 2.42
C GLU A 42 -6.93 -5.05 2.46
N THR A 43 -5.67 -5.45 2.64
CA THR A 43 -4.57 -4.50 2.64
C THR A 43 -4.48 -3.76 1.32
N ALA A 44 -4.59 -4.49 0.22
CA ALA A 44 -4.53 -3.89 -1.11
C ALA A 44 -5.65 -2.89 -1.33
N GLU A 45 -6.87 -3.28 -0.96
CA GLU A 45 -8.03 -2.42 -1.15
C GLU A 45 -7.92 -1.15 -0.34
N LEU A 46 -7.52 -1.26 0.93
CA LEU A 46 -7.38 -0.09 1.78
C LEU A 46 -6.27 0.81 1.28
N ARG A 47 -5.16 0.23 0.83
CA ARG A 47 -4.06 1.05 0.33
C ARG A 47 -4.46 1.83 -0.91
N MET A 48 -5.22 1.21 -1.81
CA MET A 48 -5.68 1.90 -3.02
C MET A 48 -6.71 2.98 -2.70
N ALA A 49 -7.55 2.71 -1.69
CA ALA A 49 -8.57 3.69 -1.32
C ALA A 49 -7.98 4.90 -0.60
N HIS A 50 -6.87 4.71 0.08
CA HIS A 50 -6.26 5.76 0.90
C HIS A 50 -4.77 5.90 0.62
N PRO A 51 -4.40 6.32 -0.59
CA PRO A 51 -2.98 6.41 -0.95
C PRO A 51 -2.24 7.49 -0.17
N GLU A 52 -2.96 8.46 0.37
CA GLU A 52 -2.33 9.57 1.07
C GLU A 52 -2.04 9.28 2.54
N LEU A 53 -2.56 8.19 3.08
CA LEU A 53 -2.38 7.88 4.50
C LEU A 53 -1.02 7.27 4.79
N THR A 54 -0.49 7.57 5.98
CA THR A 54 0.72 6.91 6.44
C THR A 54 0.39 5.49 6.87
N LEU A 55 1.43 4.68 7.09
CA LEU A 55 1.22 3.31 7.53
C LEU A 55 0.50 3.25 8.87
N SER A 56 0.83 4.17 9.79
CA SER A 56 0.16 4.21 11.08
C SER A 56 -1.33 4.48 10.93
N GLN A 57 -1.67 5.44 10.08
CA GLN A 57 -3.06 5.78 9.85
C GLN A 57 -3.80 4.65 9.16
N LEU A 58 -3.15 4.05 8.18
CA LEU A 58 -3.77 2.98 7.42
C LEU A 58 -4.02 1.75 8.29
N SER A 59 -3.07 1.41 9.17
CA SER A 59 -3.20 0.25 10.03
C SER A 59 -4.40 0.37 10.97
N ALA A 60 -4.78 1.59 11.32
CA ALA A 60 -5.92 1.82 12.20
C ALA A 60 -7.25 1.56 11.49
N LEU A 61 -7.26 1.55 10.17
CA LEU A 61 -8.48 1.30 9.42
C LEU A 61 -8.87 -0.17 9.35
N PHE A 62 -7.94 -1.04 9.65
CA PHE A 62 -8.22 -2.48 9.63
C PHE A 62 -9.14 -2.87 10.78
N GLN A 63 -9.86 -3.95 10.61
CA GLN A 63 -10.78 -4.44 11.63
C GLN A 63 -10.51 -5.91 11.90
N PRO A 64 -9.89 -6.21 13.03
CA PRO A 64 -9.42 -5.24 14.05
C PRO A 64 -8.17 -4.52 13.57
N PRO A 65 -7.89 -3.34 14.16
CA PRO A 65 -6.69 -2.60 13.77
C PRO A 65 -5.44 -3.44 13.97
N ILE A 66 -4.49 -3.28 13.08
CA ILE A 66 -3.23 -4.02 13.14
C ILE A 66 -2.09 -3.06 13.44
N THR A 67 -0.94 -3.61 13.78
CA THR A 67 0.22 -2.77 14.04
C THR A 67 0.82 -2.27 12.74
N LYS A 68 1.60 -1.20 12.84
CA LYS A 68 2.32 -0.68 11.70
C LYS A 68 3.26 -1.72 11.11
N SER A 69 3.91 -2.49 11.98
CA SER A 69 4.82 -3.55 11.54
C SER A 69 4.08 -4.62 10.76
N ALA A 70 2.91 -5.03 11.25
CA ALA A 70 2.12 -6.03 10.55
C ALA A 70 1.68 -5.53 9.18
N LEU A 71 1.26 -4.26 9.12
CA LEU A 71 0.86 -3.67 7.84
C LEU A 71 2.04 -3.62 6.88
N ASN A 72 3.19 -3.19 7.36
CA ASN A 72 4.38 -3.12 6.54
C ASN A 72 4.73 -4.50 5.97
N HIS A 73 4.62 -5.53 6.79
CA HIS A 73 4.88 -6.89 6.37
C HIS A 73 3.92 -7.31 5.25
N ARG A 74 2.65 -6.99 5.41
CA ARG A 74 1.64 -7.33 4.40
C ARG A 74 1.91 -6.60 3.08
N LEU A 75 2.28 -5.32 3.17
CA LEU A 75 2.58 -4.54 1.98
C LEU A 75 3.80 -5.09 1.26
N ARG A 76 4.82 -5.49 2.00
CA ARG A 76 6.00 -6.07 1.38
C ARG A 76 5.65 -7.36 0.65
N LYS A 77 4.78 -8.16 1.25
CA LYS A 77 4.34 -9.40 0.60
C LYS A 77 3.59 -9.10 -0.68
N LEU A 78 2.71 -8.09 -0.65
CA LEU A 78 1.99 -7.66 -1.83
C LEU A 78 2.93 -7.22 -2.94
N MET A 79 3.96 -6.45 -2.57
CA MET A 79 4.91 -5.96 -3.55
C MET A 79 5.69 -7.11 -4.19
N GLU A 80 6.05 -8.12 -3.40
CA GLU A 80 6.70 -9.30 -3.95
C GLU A 80 5.83 -9.99 -4.99
N LEU A 81 4.57 -10.19 -4.63
CA LEU A 81 3.64 -10.87 -5.55
C LEU A 81 3.39 -10.02 -6.79
N ALA A 82 3.25 -8.72 -6.61
CA ALA A 82 2.99 -7.83 -7.73
C ALA A 82 4.20 -7.68 -8.64
N GLY A 83 5.39 -7.87 -8.11
CA GLY A 83 6.62 -7.74 -8.88
C GLY A 83 6.92 -8.92 -9.78
N LYS A 84 6.15 -9.99 -9.65
CA LYS A 84 6.37 -11.20 -10.48
C LYS A 84 5.47 -11.18 -11.74
#